data_7d8d2baf19b8c5981ae9b8b9d6a409c2
#
_entry.id   7d8d2baf19b8c5981ae9b8b9d6a409c2
#
_cell.length_a   1.000
_cell.length_b   1.000
_cell.length_c   1.000
_cell.angle_alpha   90.00
_cell.angle_beta   90.00
_cell.angle_gamma   90.00
#
_symmetry.space_group_name_H-M   'P 1'
#
loop_
_entity.id
_entity.type
_entity.pdbx_description
1 polymer ?
#
loop_
_entity_poly.entity_id
_entity_poly.type
_entity_poly.pdbx_seq_one_letter_code
_entity_poly.pdbx_strand_id
1 'polypeptide(L)'
;MLSGHAMANYGRFSAHHDNYLLPAYWESDVNQNRFKPLNPNGHAAKDLFVQFQLSMKYKLLSSGPHGLFVAYTQRSNWEAYDDSAYFRDNQYNPEIFYRWDNLRWQWSFGFEHQSNGAGGQVEVSWNRLYMDVQWQLRSGFIRFKPWIDVGDNKYNPDIVDFLGHGEIQLGWRPDSNSIIKLTAGNILTKDWQNGFYRMSWDFPVYQGLRGYMKVETGYGLTISNYNFDETAAGIGFAFDF
;
A
#
# COMPACT_ATOMS: atom_id res chain seq x y z
N MET A 1 -42.48 -7.00 22.20
CA MET A 1 -41.93 -5.72 21.70
C MET A 1 -40.49 -6.01 21.28
N LEU A 2 -40.25 -6.17 20.00
CA LEU A 2 -38.91 -6.41 19.43
C LEU A 2 -38.22 -5.05 19.31
N SER A 3 -37.19 -4.86 20.11
CA SER A 3 -36.31 -3.69 20.01
C SER A 3 -35.59 -3.74 18.69
N GLY A 4 -35.96 -2.84 17.79
CA GLY A 4 -35.23 -2.62 16.54
C GLY A 4 -33.81 -2.20 16.85
N HIS A 5 -32.87 -3.08 16.55
CA HIS A 5 -31.46 -2.69 16.48
C HIS A 5 -31.33 -1.70 15.32
N ALA A 6 -31.11 -0.44 15.66
CA ALA A 6 -30.70 0.56 14.69
C ALA A 6 -29.45 0.02 13.98
N MET A 7 -29.58 -0.38 12.74
CA MET A 7 -28.43 -0.61 11.88
C MET A 7 -27.66 0.71 11.82
N ALA A 8 -26.52 0.74 12.47
CA ALA A 8 -25.59 1.84 12.30
C ALA A 8 -25.34 1.98 10.80
N ASN A 9 -25.68 3.15 10.27
CA ASN A 9 -25.44 3.52 8.90
C ASN A 9 -23.93 3.73 8.76
N TYR A 10 -23.18 2.61 8.68
CA TYR A 10 -21.77 2.67 8.33
C TYR A 10 -21.70 3.33 6.96
N GLY A 11 -21.11 4.52 6.92
CA GLY A 11 -20.95 5.28 5.70
C GLY A 11 -20.44 4.39 4.57
N ARG A 12 -20.88 4.63 3.35
CA ARG A 12 -20.44 3.85 2.19
C ARG A 12 -18.94 3.97 1.94
N PHE A 13 -18.31 5.05 2.42
CA PHE A 13 -16.87 5.28 2.41
C PHE A 13 -16.21 4.77 3.69
N SER A 14 -15.03 4.19 3.56
CA SER A 14 -14.15 3.79 4.67
C SER A 14 -12.72 3.65 4.20
N ALA A 15 -11.77 3.68 5.12
CA ALA A 15 -10.38 3.37 4.83
C ALA A 15 -10.24 1.97 4.19
N HIS A 16 -9.31 1.84 3.23
CA HIS A 16 -9.02 0.56 2.56
C HIS A 16 -7.69 -0.02 3.03
N HIS A 17 -6.61 0.73 2.87
CA HIS A 17 -5.29 0.48 3.47
C HIS A 17 -4.96 1.56 4.49
N ASP A 18 -3.73 1.53 5.03
CA ASP A 18 -3.26 2.54 5.96
C ASP A 18 -3.28 3.93 5.30
N ASN A 19 -3.75 4.93 6.03
CA ASN A 19 -3.67 6.32 5.67
C ASN A 19 -2.63 6.98 6.57
N TYR A 20 -1.61 7.59 5.99
CA TYR A 20 -0.53 8.20 6.74
C TYR A 20 0.10 9.38 6.01
N LEU A 21 0.72 10.24 6.80
CA LEU A 21 1.64 11.30 6.38
C LEU A 21 2.95 11.12 7.16
N LEU A 22 4.06 10.91 6.46
CA LEU A 22 5.40 10.79 6.98
C LEU A 22 6.21 12.03 6.58
N PRO A 23 6.27 13.07 7.41
CA PRO A 23 7.09 14.25 7.15
C PRO A 23 8.57 13.91 7.00
N ALA A 24 9.06 12.90 7.72
CA ALA A 24 10.40 12.38 7.57
C ALA A 24 10.32 10.95 7.02
N TYR A 25 10.60 10.80 5.73
CA TYR A 25 10.82 9.53 5.09
C TYR A 25 12.18 9.57 4.41
N TRP A 26 13.07 8.66 4.80
CA TRP A 26 14.45 8.59 4.39
C TRP A 26 14.72 7.31 3.61
N GLU A 27 15.52 7.40 2.55
CA GLU A 27 16.03 6.28 1.76
C GLU A 27 17.55 6.19 1.84
N SER A 28 18.10 4.98 1.98
CA SER A 28 19.52 4.72 2.05
C SER A 28 20.24 4.97 0.73
N ASP A 29 19.58 4.60 -0.37
CA ASP A 29 20.08 4.74 -1.73
C ASP A 29 18.97 5.29 -2.62
N VAL A 30 19.19 6.46 -3.20
CA VAL A 30 18.25 7.09 -4.11
C VAL A 30 18.59 6.75 -5.54
N ASN A 31 17.65 6.19 -6.29
CA ASN A 31 17.82 5.93 -7.72
C ASN A 31 17.93 7.23 -8.53
N GLN A 32 19.12 7.81 -8.56
CA GLN A 32 19.38 9.07 -9.24
C GLN A 32 19.13 8.99 -10.76
N ASN A 33 19.35 7.82 -11.37
CA ASN A 33 19.08 7.62 -12.79
C ASN A 33 17.59 7.78 -13.10
N ARG A 34 16.74 7.40 -12.15
CA ARG A 34 15.28 7.51 -12.27
C ARG A 34 14.78 8.88 -11.88
N PHE A 35 15.24 9.44 -10.77
CA PHE A 35 14.60 10.60 -10.14
C PHE A 35 15.26 11.93 -10.46
N LYS A 36 16.58 11.99 -10.69
CA LYS A 36 17.26 13.24 -11.06
C LYS A 36 16.69 13.92 -12.32
N PRO A 37 16.33 13.18 -13.41
CA PRO A 37 15.72 13.80 -14.58
C PRO A 37 14.33 14.41 -14.32
N LEU A 38 13.66 14.01 -13.23
CA LEU A 38 12.35 14.55 -12.85
C LEU A 38 12.44 15.82 -12.00
N ASN A 39 13.61 16.13 -11.44
CA ASN A 39 13.83 17.33 -10.65
C ASN A 39 13.81 18.58 -11.57
N PRO A 40 12.88 19.52 -11.38
CA PRO A 40 12.78 20.72 -12.22
C PRO A 40 14.01 21.63 -12.14
N ASN A 41 14.80 21.51 -11.06
CA ASN A 41 16.06 22.27 -10.87
C ASN A 41 17.30 21.53 -11.40
N GLY A 42 17.15 20.29 -11.91
CA GLY A 42 18.25 19.46 -12.39
C GLY A 42 19.19 18.94 -11.30
N HIS A 43 18.84 19.12 -10.02
CA HIS A 43 19.61 18.62 -8.88
C HIS A 43 19.37 17.13 -8.66
N ALA A 44 20.23 16.48 -7.88
CA ALA A 44 20.01 15.13 -7.40
C ALA A 44 18.75 15.07 -6.51
N ALA A 45 17.98 14.02 -6.60
CA ALA A 45 16.86 13.76 -5.69
C ALA A 45 17.42 13.52 -4.27
N LYS A 46 16.72 14.01 -3.24
CA LYS A 46 17.16 13.94 -1.85
C LYS A 46 16.84 12.56 -1.24
N ASP A 47 17.62 12.18 -0.25
CA ASP A 47 17.39 10.98 0.56
C ASP A 47 16.28 11.17 1.60
N LEU A 48 16.02 12.42 2.02
CA LEU A 48 14.95 12.78 2.96
C LEU A 48 13.85 13.58 2.26
N PHE A 49 12.63 13.10 2.33
CA PHE A 49 11.45 13.71 1.72
C PHE A 49 10.17 13.38 2.50
N VAL A 50 9.03 13.88 2.04
CA VAL A 50 7.71 13.58 2.59
C VAL A 50 7.07 12.44 1.81
N GLN A 51 6.60 11.40 2.50
CA GLN A 51 5.75 10.38 1.90
C GLN A 51 4.36 10.42 2.52
N PHE A 52 3.32 10.28 1.70
CA PHE A 52 1.97 10.07 2.22
C PHE A 52 1.21 9.03 1.41
N GLN A 53 0.23 8.42 2.07
CA GLN A 53 -0.70 7.49 1.44
C GLN A 53 -2.14 7.84 1.83
N LEU A 54 -2.99 7.92 0.81
CA LEU A 54 -4.44 8.02 0.94
C LEU A 54 -5.07 6.78 0.33
N SER A 55 -5.90 6.10 1.10
CA SER A 55 -6.53 4.85 0.69
C SER A 55 -7.96 4.75 1.19
N MET A 56 -8.89 4.65 0.26
CA MET A 56 -10.31 4.60 0.54
C MET A 56 -11.02 3.55 -0.31
N LYS A 57 -12.13 3.04 0.20
CA LYS A 57 -13.06 2.21 -0.54
C LYS A 57 -14.48 2.68 -0.39
N TYR A 58 -15.28 2.45 -1.43
CA TYR A 58 -16.70 2.71 -1.46
C TYR A 58 -17.47 1.43 -1.69
N LYS A 59 -18.45 1.17 -0.84
CA LYS A 59 -19.33 0.01 -0.96
C LYS A 59 -20.43 0.29 -1.99
N LEU A 60 -20.36 -0.36 -3.12
CA LEU A 60 -21.38 -0.27 -4.19
C LEU A 60 -22.65 -1.04 -3.82
N LEU A 61 -22.48 -2.30 -3.43
CA LEU A 61 -23.55 -3.23 -3.11
C LEU A 61 -23.22 -4.02 -1.85
N SER A 62 -24.24 -4.41 -1.08
CA SER A 62 -24.08 -5.33 0.05
C SER A 62 -25.31 -6.19 0.24
N SER A 63 -25.10 -7.45 0.62
CA SER A 63 -26.16 -8.39 0.98
C SER A 63 -25.61 -9.34 2.06
N GLY A 64 -26.02 -9.14 3.30
CA GLY A 64 -25.51 -9.90 4.43
C GLY A 64 -23.98 -9.78 4.55
N PRO A 65 -23.23 -10.91 4.54
CA PRO A 65 -21.79 -10.92 4.66
C PRO A 65 -21.06 -10.55 3.35
N HIS A 66 -21.78 -10.24 2.28
CA HIS A 66 -21.26 -10.01 0.94
C HIS A 66 -21.24 -8.53 0.59
N GLY A 67 -20.21 -8.07 -0.13
CA GLY A 67 -20.11 -6.71 -0.62
C GLY A 67 -19.34 -6.60 -1.92
N LEU A 68 -19.76 -5.66 -2.78
CA LEU A 68 -18.99 -5.21 -3.93
C LEU A 68 -18.46 -3.82 -3.64
N PHE A 69 -17.17 -3.63 -3.88
CA PHE A 69 -16.45 -2.40 -3.55
C PHE A 69 -15.66 -1.89 -4.75
N VAL A 70 -15.53 -0.59 -4.83
CA VAL A 70 -14.46 0.07 -5.55
C VAL A 70 -13.52 0.71 -4.55
N ALA A 71 -12.24 0.70 -4.82
CA ALA A 71 -11.25 1.33 -3.95
C ALA A 71 -10.20 2.09 -4.77
N TYR A 72 -9.54 3.01 -4.09
CA TYR A 72 -8.46 3.78 -4.66
C TYR A 72 -7.40 4.01 -3.59
N THR A 73 -6.16 3.70 -3.94
CA THR A 73 -5.00 4.01 -3.11
C THR A 73 -4.04 4.88 -3.92
N GLN A 74 -3.59 5.96 -3.31
CA GLN A 74 -2.51 6.79 -3.84
C GLN A 74 -1.40 6.89 -2.80
N ARG A 75 -0.17 6.63 -3.21
CA ARG A 75 1.04 6.90 -2.44
C ARG A 75 1.90 7.88 -3.22
N SER A 76 2.36 8.92 -2.56
CA SER A 76 3.14 9.99 -3.18
C SER A 76 4.40 10.25 -2.40
N ASN A 77 5.51 10.41 -3.10
CA ASN A 77 6.80 10.85 -2.60
C ASN A 77 7.03 12.31 -3.03
N TRP A 78 7.05 13.21 -2.06
CA TRP A 78 7.11 14.65 -2.26
C TRP A 78 8.44 15.22 -1.78
N GLU A 79 9.24 15.74 -2.69
CA GLU A 79 10.48 16.47 -2.40
C GLU A 79 10.13 17.86 -1.81
N ALA A 80 9.51 17.85 -0.63
CA ALA A 80 9.01 19.05 0.04
C ALA A 80 10.17 19.96 0.55
N TYR A 81 11.36 19.39 0.67
CA TYR A 81 12.55 20.05 1.20
C TYR A 81 13.52 20.54 0.10
N ASP A 82 13.13 20.45 -1.16
CA ASP A 82 13.87 21.03 -2.28
C ASP A 82 13.48 22.51 -2.47
N ASP A 83 14.36 23.29 -3.10
CA ASP A 83 14.16 24.73 -3.39
C ASP A 83 12.88 24.96 -4.22
N SER A 84 12.55 24.04 -5.12
CA SER A 84 11.28 23.97 -5.81
C SER A 84 10.63 22.61 -5.56
N ALA A 85 9.72 22.57 -4.61
CA ALA A 85 9.05 21.33 -4.19
C ALA A 85 8.27 20.67 -5.36
N TYR A 86 8.47 19.37 -5.56
CA TYR A 86 7.81 18.60 -6.62
C TYR A 86 7.51 17.17 -6.15
N PHE A 87 6.58 16.49 -6.81
CA PHE A 87 6.36 15.07 -6.61
C PHE A 87 7.35 14.28 -7.47
N ARG A 88 8.30 13.59 -6.85
CA ARG A 88 9.26 12.76 -7.57
C ARG A 88 8.67 11.43 -8.03
N ASP A 89 7.69 10.93 -7.28
CA ASP A 89 6.99 9.69 -7.61
C ASP A 89 5.57 9.68 -7.07
N ASN A 90 4.66 9.10 -7.84
CA ASN A 90 3.30 8.82 -7.44
C ASN A 90 2.97 7.38 -7.80
N GLN A 91 2.18 6.75 -7.00
CA GLN A 91 1.63 5.44 -7.25
C GLN A 91 0.12 5.51 -7.14
N TYR A 92 -0.57 5.11 -8.18
CA TYR A 92 -2.01 5.09 -8.31
C TYR A 92 -2.49 3.66 -8.39
N ASN A 93 -3.46 3.27 -7.55
CA ASN A 93 -3.95 1.91 -7.48
C ASN A 93 -5.49 1.89 -7.35
N PRO A 94 -6.23 2.07 -8.45
CA PRO A 94 -7.65 1.80 -8.49
C PRO A 94 -7.92 0.29 -8.50
N GLU A 95 -8.97 -0.13 -7.80
CA GLU A 95 -9.39 -1.52 -7.73
C GLU A 95 -10.90 -1.67 -7.62
N ILE A 96 -11.38 -2.83 -8.06
CA ILE A 96 -12.75 -3.31 -7.87
C ILE A 96 -12.68 -4.71 -7.29
N PHE A 97 -13.42 -4.99 -6.23
CA PHE A 97 -13.41 -6.30 -5.61
C PHE A 97 -14.74 -6.67 -4.97
N TYR A 98 -14.99 -7.96 -4.99
CA TYR A 98 -16.04 -8.61 -4.21
C TYR A 98 -15.43 -9.11 -2.91
N ARG A 99 -16.15 -8.90 -1.79
CA ARG A 99 -15.76 -9.37 -0.45
C ARG A 99 -16.84 -10.23 0.16
N TRP A 100 -16.40 -11.28 0.83
CA TRP A 100 -17.21 -12.13 1.69
C TRP A 100 -16.57 -12.20 3.08
N ASP A 101 -17.34 -11.79 4.09
CA ASP A 101 -16.92 -11.75 5.49
C ASP A 101 -17.65 -12.84 6.29
N ASN A 102 -16.91 -13.56 7.14
CA ASN A 102 -17.50 -14.34 8.20
C ASN A 102 -16.72 -14.10 9.52
N LEU A 103 -17.10 -14.79 10.61
CA LEU A 103 -16.60 -14.52 11.95
C LEU A 103 -15.05 -14.44 12.07
N ARG A 104 -14.32 -15.21 11.26
CA ARG A 104 -12.85 -15.30 11.33
C ARG A 104 -12.15 -15.07 10.00
N TRP A 105 -12.87 -15.16 8.91
CA TRP A 105 -12.32 -15.10 7.57
C TRP A 105 -12.90 -13.94 6.81
N GLN A 106 -12.03 -13.23 6.13
CA GLN A 106 -12.37 -12.26 5.13
C GLN A 106 -11.75 -12.72 3.81
N TRP A 107 -12.57 -12.86 2.79
CA TRP A 107 -12.17 -13.25 1.45
C TRP A 107 -12.49 -12.11 0.49
N SER A 108 -11.52 -11.71 -0.31
CA SER A 108 -11.77 -10.77 -1.40
C SER A 108 -11.23 -11.34 -2.70
N PHE A 109 -11.94 -11.06 -3.79
CA PHE A 109 -11.55 -11.38 -5.16
C PHE A 109 -11.68 -10.11 -5.97
N GLY A 110 -10.62 -9.69 -6.64
CA GLY A 110 -10.63 -8.40 -7.28
C GLY A 110 -9.68 -8.28 -8.45
N PHE A 111 -9.86 -7.18 -9.14
CA PHE A 111 -8.96 -6.65 -10.14
C PHE A 111 -8.40 -5.32 -9.64
N GLU A 112 -7.10 -5.13 -9.80
CA GLU A 112 -6.43 -3.89 -9.49
C GLU A 112 -5.49 -3.48 -10.61
N HIS A 113 -5.46 -2.18 -10.87
CA HIS A 113 -4.45 -1.54 -11.70
C HIS A 113 -3.48 -0.79 -10.79
N GLN A 114 -2.19 -0.85 -11.08
CA GLN A 114 -1.20 -0.07 -10.38
C GLN A 114 -0.26 0.58 -11.37
N SER A 115 -0.06 1.90 -11.24
CA SER A 115 0.78 2.67 -12.15
C SER A 115 1.42 3.86 -11.45
N ASN A 116 2.50 4.40 -12.05
CA ASN A 116 3.12 5.64 -11.59
C ASN A 116 2.51 6.90 -12.25
N GLY A 117 1.53 6.75 -13.14
CA GLY A 117 0.88 7.86 -13.85
C GLY A 117 1.78 8.60 -14.85
N ALA A 118 3.00 8.13 -15.07
CA ALA A 118 3.88 8.67 -16.10
C ALA A 118 3.55 8.07 -17.47
N GLY A 119 3.96 8.74 -18.54
CA GLY A 119 3.79 8.25 -19.89
C GLY A 119 5.12 7.91 -20.58
N GLY A 120 5.04 7.20 -21.69
CA GLY A 120 6.18 6.87 -22.53
C GLY A 120 7.15 5.90 -21.87
N GLN A 121 8.44 6.10 -22.07
CA GLN A 121 9.49 5.16 -21.59
C GLN A 121 9.69 5.13 -20.07
N VAL A 122 9.13 6.09 -19.34
CA VAL A 122 9.21 6.15 -17.88
C VAL A 122 7.95 5.64 -17.19
N GLU A 123 6.99 5.18 -17.98
CA GLU A 123 5.79 4.51 -17.48
C GLU A 123 6.17 3.19 -16.80
N VAL A 124 5.56 2.97 -15.63
CA VAL A 124 5.52 1.66 -14.99
C VAL A 124 4.09 1.38 -14.60
N SER A 125 3.54 0.30 -15.12
CA SER A 125 2.16 -0.09 -14.83
C SER A 125 1.97 -1.59 -14.97
N TRP A 126 1.05 -2.16 -14.22
CA TRP A 126 0.58 -3.54 -14.34
C TRP A 126 -0.84 -3.71 -13.85
N ASN A 127 -1.45 -4.82 -14.25
CA ASN A 127 -2.80 -5.19 -13.86
C ASN A 127 -2.79 -6.56 -13.20
N ARG A 128 -3.55 -6.72 -12.12
CA ARG A 128 -3.59 -7.98 -11.37
C ARG A 128 -4.99 -8.44 -11.11
N LEU A 129 -5.25 -9.71 -11.33
CA LEU A 129 -6.36 -10.43 -10.73
C LEU A 129 -5.86 -11.07 -9.43
N TYR A 130 -6.50 -10.78 -8.32
CA TYR A 130 -6.04 -11.23 -7.02
C TYR A 130 -7.14 -11.94 -6.22
N MET A 131 -6.69 -12.79 -5.31
CA MET A 131 -7.43 -13.26 -4.15
C MET A 131 -6.76 -12.67 -2.90
N ASP A 132 -7.55 -12.28 -1.92
CA ASP A 132 -7.04 -11.76 -0.65
C ASP A 132 -7.79 -12.45 0.50
N VAL A 133 -7.06 -13.18 1.31
CA VAL A 133 -7.60 -13.99 2.39
C VAL A 133 -7.00 -13.52 3.70
N GLN A 134 -7.84 -13.06 4.61
CA GLN A 134 -7.41 -12.66 5.95
C GLN A 134 -8.07 -13.53 7.01
N TRP A 135 -7.25 -14.11 7.87
CA TRP A 135 -7.69 -14.86 9.03
C TRP A 135 -7.49 -14.03 10.30
N GLN A 136 -8.62 -13.78 11.00
CA GLN A 136 -8.62 -13.06 12.27
C GLN A 136 -8.19 -13.95 13.42
N LEU A 137 -7.16 -13.52 14.14
CA LEU A 137 -6.69 -14.09 15.39
C LEU A 137 -7.22 -13.26 16.57
N ARG A 138 -7.04 -13.77 17.81
CA ARG A 138 -7.44 -13.04 19.02
C ARG A 138 -6.74 -11.67 19.15
N SER A 139 -5.45 -11.61 18.82
CA SER A 139 -4.63 -10.41 18.96
C SER A 139 -3.96 -10.03 17.65
N GLY A 140 -4.64 -10.23 16.51
CA GLY A 140 -4.06 -9.88 15.22
C GLY A 140 -4.73 -10.58 14.05
N PHE A 141 -3.98 -10.73 12.96
CA PHE A 141 -4.42 -11.42 11.76
C PHE A 141 -3.24 -11.96 10.95
N ILE A 142 -3.54 -12.93 10.09
CA ILE A 142 -2.67 -13.37 9.00
C ILE A 142 -3.42 -13.08 7.71
N ARG A 143 -2.77 -12.44 6.75
CA ARG A 143 -3.30 -12.12 5.43
C ARG A 143 -2.40 -12.69 4.37
N PHE A 144 -2.98 -13.29 3.34
CA PHE A 144 -2.31 -13.82 2.17
C PHE A 144 -3.00 -13.31 0.93
N LYS A 145 -2.26 -12.62 0.06
CA LYS A 145 -2.78 -12.03 -1.19
C LYS A 145 -1.96 -12.53 -2.37
N PRO A 146 -2.32 -13.66 -2.99
CA PRO A 146 -1.78 -14.09 -4.28
C PRO A 146 -2.45 -13.33 -5.43
N TRP A 147 -1.72 -13.20 -6.55
CA TRP A 147 -2.22 -12.59 -7.78
C TRP A 147 -1.60 -13.22 -9.02
N ILE A 148 -2.27 -12.99 -10.14
CA ILE A 148 -1.73 -13.19 -11.48
C ILE A 148 -1.69 -11.84 -12.19
N ASP A 149 -0.60 -11.61 -12.92
CA ASP A 149 -0.47 -10.47 -13.82
C ASP A 149 -1.33 -10.72 -15.06
N VAL A 150 -2.13 -9.72 -15.46
CA VAL A 150 -3.07 -9.81 -16.59
C VAL A 150 -2.95 -8.57 -17.46
N GLY A 151 -1.96 -8.54 -18.31
CA GLY A 151 -1.75 -7.39 -19.16
C GLY A 151 -0.48 -7.46 -20.00
N ASP A 152 -0.30 -6.44 -20.80
CA ASP A 152 0.93 -6.21 -21.54
C ASP A 152 1.76 -5.18 -20.78
N ASN A 153 2.80 -5.63 -20.10
CA ASN A 153 3.72 -4.79 -19.31
C ASN A 153 4.82 -4.22 -20.22
N LYS A 154 4.42 -3.55 -21.30
CA LYS A 154 5.31 -3.11 -22.38
C LYS A 154 6.58 -2.40 -21.92
N TYR A 155 6.50 -1.57 -20.88
CA TYR A 155 7.62 -0.76 -20.39
C TYR A 155 8.30 -1.33 -19.15
N ASN A 156 7.74 -2.39 -18.58
CA ASN A 156 8.24 -3.08 -17.39
C ASN A 156 7.99 -4.60 -17.48
N PRO A 157 8.51 -5.29 -18.54
CA PRO A 157 8.18 -6.69 -18.81
C PRO A 157 8.68 -7.66 -17.74
N ASP A 158 9.64 -7.25 -16.92
CA ASP A 158 10.27 -8.00 -15.84
C ASP A 158 9.70 -7.69 -14.45
N ILE A 159 8.60 -6.91 -14.36
CA ILE A 159 8.04 -6.48 -13.07
C ILE A 159 7.70 -7.65 -12.15
N VAL A 160 7.28 -8.78 -12.72
CA VAL A 160 6.93 -10.00 -11.98
C VAL A 160 8.15 -10.67 -11.35
N ASP A 161 9.35 -10.52 -11.94
CA ASP A 161 10.59 -11.08 -11.41
C ASP A 161 10.97 -10.41 -10.07
N PHE A 162 10.53 -9.15 -9.84
CA PHE A 162 10.80 -8.39 -8.63
C PHE A 162 9.62 -8.38 -7.65
N LEU A 163 8.41 -8.18 -8.13
CA LEU A 163 7.22 -8.05 -7.28
C LEU A 163 6.46 -9.38 -7.08
N GLY A 164 6.76 -10.39 -7.92
CA GLY A 164 6.24 -11.74 -7.79
C GLY A 164 4.75 -11.89 -7.97
N HIS A 165 4.21 -12.95 -7.35
CA HIS A 165 2.83 -13.37 -7.48
C HIS A 165 2.06 -13.36 -6.15
N GLY A 166 2.58 -12.72 -5.12
CA GLY A 166 1.86 -12.65 -3.85
C GLY A 166 2.60 -11.96 -2.73
N GLU A 167 1.86 -11.62 -1.71
CA GLU A 167 2.36 -11.11 -0.44
C GLU A 167 1.71 -11.83 0.75
N ILE A 168 2.44 -11.89 1.85
CA ILE A 168 1.94 -12.31 3.15
C ILE A 168 2.10 -11.17 4.15
N GLN A 169 1.10 -10.98 5.01
CA GLN A 169 1.14 -9.97 6.06
C GLN A 169 0.71 -10.57 7.39
N LEU A 170 1.47 -10.30 8.43
CA LEU A 170 1.16 -10.61 9.81
C LEU A 170 0.83 -9.31 10.54
N GLY A 171 -0.35 -9.22 11.11
CA GLY A 171 -0.75 -8.11 11.98
C GLY A 171 -0.82 -8.56 13.43
N TRP A 172 -0.19 -7.82 14.33
CA TRP A 172 -0.23 -8.07 15.77
C TRP A 172 -0.67 -6.82 16.53
N ARG A 173 -1.65 -7.00 17.42
CA ARG A 173 -2.16 -5.95 18.31
C ARG A 173 -1.64 -6.21 19.73
N PRO A 174 -0.55 -5.53 20.15
CA PRO A 174 -0.04 -5.64 21.53
C PRO A 174 -1.06 -5.12 22.56
N ASP A 175 -1.89 -4.17 22.18
CA ASP A 175 -3.00 -3.60 22.94
C ASP A 175 -4.19 -3.27 22.01
N SER A 176 -5.26 -2.70 22.56
CA SER A 176 -6.48 -2.37 21.80
C SER A 176 -6.31 -1.23 20.80
N ASN A 177 -5.25 -0.43 20.95
CA ASN A 177 -5.09 0.82 20.22
C ASN A 177 -3.86 0.85 19.30
N SER A 178 -3.03 -0.20 19.34
CA SER A 178 -1.81 -0.29 18.53
C SER A 178 -1.86 -1.49 17.60
N ILE A 179 -1.21 -1.37 16.45
CA ILE A 179 -1.02 -2.48 15.52
C ILE A 179 0.37 -2.44 14.90
N ILE A 180 1.06 -3.57 14.95
CA ILE A 180 2.31 -3.80 14.23
C ILE A 180 1.99 -4.74 13.07
N LYS A 181 2.46 -4.40 11.86
CA LYS A 181 2.30 -5.22 10.66
C LYS A 181 3.67 -5.57 10.10
N LEU A 182 3.85 -6.82 9.74
CA LEU A 182 5.01 -7.33 9.00
C LEU A 182 4.51 -7.84 7.66
N THR A 183 5.07 -7.34 6.56
CA THR A 183 4.70 -7.75 5.21
C THR A 183 5.93 -8.25 4.46
N ALA A 184 5.79 -9.35 3.73
CA ALA A 184 6.78 -9.84 2.79
C ALA A 184 6.12 -10.01 1.42
N GLY A 185 6.72 -9.44 0.38
CA GLY A 185 6.29 -9.59 -1.01
C GLY A 185 7.18 -10.56 -1.80
N ASN A 186 6.78 -10.83 -3.04
CA ASN A 186 7.47 -11.77 -3.94
C ASN A 186 7.55 -13.22 -3.40
N ILE A 187 6.50 -13.69 -2.76
CA ILE A 187 6.52 -14.98 -2.05
C ILE A 187 6.19 -16.22 -2.90
N LEU A 188 5.75 -16.06 -4.13
CA LEU A 188 5.33 -17.15 -5.02
C LEU A 188 6.15 -17.18 -6.32
N THR A 189 7.46 -16.96 -6.22
CA THR A 189 8.39 -17.01 -7.36
C THR A 189 9.45 -18.07 -7.17
N LYS A 190 10.16 -18.39 -8.27
CA LYS A 190 11.26 -19.36 -8.22
C LYS A 190 12.51 -18.82 -7.53
N ASP A 191 12.71 -17.49 -7.60
CA ASP A 191 13.87 -16.80 -7.04
C ASP A 191 13.44 -15.91 -5.88
N TRP A 192 13.77 -16.35 -4.67
CA TRP A 192 13.51 -15.61 -3.43
C TRP A 192 14.48 -14.42 -3.21
N GLN A 193 15.32 -14.10 -4.18
CA GLN A 193 16.34 -13.07 -4.07
C GLN A 193 15.76 -11.66 -4.21
N ASN A 194 14.65 -11.53 -4.93
CA ASN A 194 13.95 -10.27 -5.14
C ASN A 194 12.72 -10.20 -4.23
N GLY A 195 12.15 -9.02 -4.07
CA GLY A 195 10.99 -8.78 -3.22
C GLY A 195 11.29 -7.77 -2.12
N PHE A 196 10.34 -7.58 -1.23
CA PHE A 196 10.48 -6.60 -0.15
C PHE A 196 10.01 -7.16 1.19
N TYR A 197 10.54 -6.55 2.24
CA TYR A 197 10.06 -6.69 3.61
C TYR A 197 9.65 -5.32 4.13
N ARG A 198 8.52 -5.24 4.81
CA ARG A 198 8.01 -4.01 5.41
C ARG A 198 7.53 -4.28 6.81
N MET A 199 7.93 -3.43 7.74
CA MET A 199 7.35 -3.34 9.07
C MET A 199 6.67 -1.98 9.21
N SER A 200 5.45 -1.95 9.74
CA SER A 200 4.81 -0.70 10.15
C SER A 200 4.25 -0.83 11.56
N TRP A 201 4.21 0.29 12.26
CA TRP A 201 3.64 0.41 13.59
C TRP A 201 2.76 1.65 13.67
N ASP A 202 1.48 1.43 13.93
CA ASP A 202 0.46 2.44 14.18
C ASP A 202 0.10 2.39 15.67
N PHE A 203 0.23 3.53 16.37
CA PHE A 203 0.10 3.62 17.81
C PHE A 203 -0.52 4.95 18.25
N PRO A 204 -1.22 4.98 19.40
CA PRO A 204 -1.80 6.20 19.93
C PRO A 204 -0.70 7.13 20.44
N VAL A 205 -0.84 8.44 20.18
CA VAL A 205 0.05 9.48 20.71
C VAL A 205 -0.70 10.33 21.73
N TYR A 206 -1.76 11.03 21.32
CA TYR A 206 -2.51 11.92 22.19
C TYR A 206 -3.90 12.25 21.61
N GLN A 207 -4.96 12.14 22.41
CA GLN A 207 -6.34 12.59 22.09
C GLN A 207 -6.81 12.30 20.65
N GLY A 208 -6.63 11.05 20.19
CA GLY A 208 -7.03 10.64 18.84
C GLY A 208 -5.95 10.84 17.77
N LEU A 209 -4.86 11.55 18.09
CA LEU A 209 -3.68 11.58 17.22
C LEU A 209 -2.94 10.24 17.27
N ARG A 210 -2.67 9.69 16.12
CA ARG A 210 -1.98 8.41 15.94
C ARG A 210 -0.59 8.64 15.34
N GLY A 211 0.42 8.02 15.91
CA GLY A 211 1.75 7.94 15.34
C GLY A 211 1.84 6.80 14.34
N TYR A 212 2.65 6.97 13.32
CA TYR A 212 2.94 5.93 12.34
C TYR A 212 4.43 5.88 12.05
N MET A 213 4.98 4.68 12.14
CA MET A 213 6.36 4.38 11.77
C MET A 213 6.37 3.29 10.72
N LYS A 214 7.31 3.37 9.77
CA LYS A 214 7.49 2.38 8.73
C LYS A 214 8.97 2.20 8.43
N VAL A 215 9.39 0.94 8.29
CA VAL A 215 10.69 0.53 7.77
C VAL A 215 10.45 -0.50 6.68
N GLU A 216 11.11 -0.33 5.57
CA GLU A 216 10.99 -1.25 4.44
C GLU A 216 12.33 -1.43 3.74
N THR A 217 12.56 -2.61 3.15
CA THR A 217 13.80 -2.94 2.46
C THR A 217 13.52 -3.91 1.31
N GLY A 218 14.31 -3.84 0.26
CA GLY A 218 14.21 -4.69 -0.92
C GLY A 218 13.70 -3.94 -2.15
N TYR A 219 13.10 -4.67 -3.07
CA TYR A 219 12.64 -4.18 -4.36
C TYR A 219 11.18 -3.68 -4.30
N GLY A 220 10.85 -2.73 -5.19
CA GLY A 220 9.45 -2.29 -5.34
C GLY A 220 8.89 -1.55 -4.14
N LEU A 221 9.71 -0.84 -3.37
CA LEU A 221 9.21 0.06 -2.34
C LEU A 221 8.29 1.13 -2.94
N THR A 222 8.54 1.52 -4.19
CA THR A 222 7.58 2.20 -5.07
C THR A 222 7.50 1.50 -6.42
N ILE A 223 6.40 1.69 -7.14
CA ILE A 223 6.26 1.05 -8.45
C ILE A 223 7.29 1.57 -9.46
N SER A 224 7.68 2.83 -9.37
CA SER A 224 8.71 3.40 -10.25
C SER A 224 10.09 2.78 -10.04
N ASN A 225 10.35 2.27 -8.84
CA ASN A 225 11.59 1.59 -8.43
C ASN A 225 11.38 0.08 -8.25
N TYR A 226 10.46 -0.54 -9.01
CA TYR A 226 10.14 -1.96 -8.81
C TYR A 226 11.36 -2.88 -8.90
N ASN A 227 12.40 -2.51 -9.66
CA ASN A 227 13.63 -3.27 -9.91
C ASN A 227 14.89 -2.65 -9.26
N PHE A 228 14.70 -1.78 -8.27
CA PHE A 228 15.79 -1.15 -7.53
C PHE A 228 15.73 -1.59 -6.06
N ASP A 229 16.85 -2.10 -5.53
CA ASP A 229 16.97 -2.50 -4.13
C ASP A 229 17.31 -1.29 -3.26
N GLU A 230 16.46 -1.03 -2.28
CA GLU A 230 16.59 0.13 -1.40
C GLU A 230 16.13 -0.20 0.02
N THR A 231 16.60 0.58 0.98
CA THR A 231 16.11 0.53 2.36
C THR A 231 15.59 1.90 2.74
N ALA A 232 14.42 1.94 3.36
CA ALA A 232 13.77 3.18 3.73
C ALA A 232 13.16 3.11 5.12
N ALA A 233 13.07 4.26 5.77
CA ALA A 233 12.42 4.41 7.07
C ALA A 233 11.65 5.72 7.14
N GLY A 234 10.48 5.69 7.75
CA GLY A 234 9.64 6.89 7.88
C GLY A 234 8.94 6.98 9.23
N ILE A 235 8.71 8.21 9.66
CA ILE A 235 7.98 8.53 10.88
C ILE A 235 7.02 9.69 10.63
N GLY A 236 5.84 9.61 11.23
CA GLY A 236 4.80 10.63 11.14
C GLY A 236 3.51 10.20 11.79
N PHE A 237 2.41 10.41 11.09
CA PHE A 237 1.06 10.28 11.63
C PHE A 237 0.20 9.37 10.76
N ALA A 238 -0.66 8.57 11.42
CA ALA A 238 -1.76 7.85 10.80
C ALA A 238 -3.08 8.57 11.04
N PHE A 239 -4.03 8.37 10.12
CA PHE A 239 -5.39 8.90 10.24
C PHE A 239 -6.41 7.94 9.61
N ASP A 240 -7.61 7.91 10.20
CA ASP A 240 -8.79 7.20 9.69
C ASP A 240 -9.92 8.19 9.38
N PHE A 241 -10.85 7.80 8.50
CA PHE A 241 -12.05 8.56 8.14
C PHE A 241 -13.25 7.63 7.88
#